data_b04b145b634e618c1ac55d54b0d7a80b
#
_entry.id   b04b145b634e618c1ac55d54b0d7a80b
#
_cell.length_a   1.000
_cell.length_b   1.000
_cell.length_c   1.000
_cell.angle_alpha   90.00
_cell.angle_beta   90.00
_cell.angle_gamma   90.00
#
_symmetry.space_group_name_H-M   'P 1'
#
loop_
_entity.id
_entity.type
_entity.pdbx_description
1 polymer ?
#
loop_
_entity_poly.entity_id
_entity_poly.type
_entity_poly.pdbx_seq_one_letter_code
_entity_poly.pdbx_strand_id
1 'polypeptide(L)'
;FDNYFRKDISWGGQLLTLETGKVARQADGAVMARLGDTIVLCTVVGSRSVKPGQDFFPLTVNYQEKAFAAGKIPGGFFKREGRPSENETLVSRLIDRPIRPLFPDGFRNEVQVIATVLSHDLENDPDMVAMVGCSAALTLSGIPFFGPVGGARVGVRDAGAGARSSAARDA
;
A
#
# COMPACT_ATOMS: atom_id res chain seq x y z
N PHE A 1 20.26 -10.74 -10.10
CA PHE A 1 18.87 -11.00 -9.69
C PHE A 1 18.07 -11.32 -10.96
N ASP A 2 17.84 -12.59 -11.24
CA ASP A 2 17.23 -13.05 -12.51
C ASP A 2 15.74 -12.69 -12.65
N ASN A 3 15.08 -12.27 -11.56
CA ASN A 3 13.65 -11.91 -11.50
C ASN A 3 13.41 -10.47 -10.99
N TYR A 4 14.35 -9.58 -11.23
CA TYR A 4 14.18 -8.17 -10.90
C TYR A 4 13.48 -7.42 -12.02
N PHE A 5 12.39 -6.76 -11.72
CA PHE A 5 11.65 -5.90 -12.63
C PHE A 5 11.42 -4.54 -12.00
N ARG A 6 11.55 -3.50 -12.82
CA ARG A 6 11.25 -2.12 -12.45
C ARG A 6 10.35 -1.48 -13.50
N LYS A 7 9.35 -0.77 -13.05
CA LYS A 7 8.47 0.05 -13.88
C LYS A 7 8.39 1.45 -13.31
N ASP A 8 8.65 2.43 -14.16
CA ASP A 8 8.50 3.85 -13.85
C ASP A 8 7.24 4.37 -14.55
N ILE A 9 6.41 5.09 -13.81
CA ILE A 9 5.11 5.59 -14.24
C ILE A 9 5.04 7.08 -13.91
N SER A 10 4.65 7.93 -14.87
CA SER A 10 4.35 9.33 -14.59
C SER A 10 3.01 9.42 -13.85
N TRP A 11 3.02 9.95 -12.65
CA TRP A 11 1.85 10.07 -11.79
C TRP A 11 1.79 11.44 -11.11
N GLY A 12 0.78 12.25 -11.51
CA GLY A 12 0.61 13.59 -10.97
C GLY A 12 1.81 14.51 -11.13
N GLY A 13 2.55 14.40 -12.25
CA GLY A 13 3.75 15.19 -12.50
C GLY A 13 5.02 14.69 -11.80
N GLN A 14 4.93 13.60 -11.04
CA GLN A 14 6.06 12.93 -10.39
C GLN A 14 6.27 11.52 -10.95
N LEU A 15 7.41 10.92 -10.67
CA LEU A 15 7.74 9.57 -11.09
C LEU A 15 7.41 8.58 -9.97
N LEU A 16 6.38 7.73 -10.21
CA LEU A 16 6.10 6.57 -9.37
C LEU A 16 6.91 5.39 -9.89
N THR A 17 7.77 4.84 -9.07
CA THR A 17 8.57 3.65 -9.38
C THR A 17 8.04 2.44 -8.62
N LEU A 18 7.80 1.35 -9.34
CA LEU A 18 7.45 0.05 -8.76
C LEU A 18 8.57 -0.94 -9.06
N GLU A 19 9.12 -1.57 -8.02
CA GLU A 19 10.18 -2.57 -8.12
C GLU A 19 9.77 -3.88 -7.48
N THR A 20 10.10 -5.01 -8.11
CA THR A 20 9.87 -6.36 -7.56
C THR A 20 11.07 -7.27 -7.78
N GLY A 21 11.14 -8.37 -7.00
CA GLY A 21 12.17 -9.41 -7.15
C GLY A 21 13.48 -9.16 -6.42
N LYS A 22 13.67 -8.00 -5.79
CA LYS A 22 14.90 -7.64 -5.07
C LYS A 22 14.82 -7.90 -3.56
N VAL A 23 13.70 -7.56 -2.96
CA VAL A 23 13.46 -7.62 -1.50
C VAL A 23 12.28 -8.53 -1.19
N ALA A 24 12.21 -9.07 0.02
CA ALA A 24 11.13 -9.92 0.51
C ALA A 24 10.81 -11.11 -0.42
N ARG A 25 11.83 -11.80 -0.90
CA ARG A 25 11.74 -12.90 -1.90
C ARG A 25 11.00 -14.14 -1.41
N GLN A 26 10.70 -14.25 -0.12
CA GLN A 26 9.92 -15.36 0.46
C GLN A 26 8.41 -15.07 0.47
N ALA A 27 8.00 -13.83 0.23
CA ALA A 27 6.59 -13.49 0.07
C ALA A 27 6.07 -13.96 -1.29
N ASP A 28 4.78 -14.26 -1.40
CA ASP A 28 4.14 -14.63 -2.67
C ASP A 28 4.13 -13.45 -3.65
N GLY A 29 3.97 -12.23 -3.13
CA GLY A 29 4.14 -10.98 -3.86
C GLY A 29 4.87 -9.94 -3.03
N ALA A 30 5.83 -9.24 -3.62
CA ALA A 30 6.54 -8.15 -2.97
C ALA A 30 6.81 -7.04 -3.97
N VAL A 31 6.42 -5.82 -3.62
CA VAL A 31 6.64 -4.61 -4.42
C VAL A 31 7.20 -3.51 -3.52
N MET A 32 8.27 -2.89 -3.98
CA MET A 32 8.75 -1.64 -3.42
C MET A 32 8.21 -0.50 -4.27
N ALA A 33 7.34 0.31 -3.71
CA ALA A 33 6.76 1.48 -4.35
C ALA A 33 7.46 2.75 -3.87
N ARG A 34 7.87 3.61 -4.80
CA ARG A 34 8.58 4.85 -4.51
C ARG A 34 7.94 6.03 -5.24
N LEU A 35 7.68 7.10 -4.53
CA LEU A 35 7.25 8.40 -5.06
C LEU A 35 8.11 9.49 -4.40
N GLY A 36 8.94 10.19 -5.17
CA GLY A 36 9.97 11.04 -4.59
C GLY A 36 10.93 10.24 -3.70
N ASP A 37 11.12 10.68 -2.46
CA ASP A 37 11.88 9.94 -1.44
C ASP A 37 10.99 9.19 -0.43
N THR A 38 9.68 9.18 -0.65
CA THR A 38 8.76 8.29 0.07
C THR A 38 8.82 6.88 -0.53
N ILE A 39 9.16 5.89 0.30
CA ILE A 39 9.33 4.48 -0.10
C ILE A 39 8.50 3.59 0.82
N VAL A 40 7.68 2.74 0.20
CA VAL A 40 6.84 1.75 0.90
C VAL A 40 7.12 0.36 0.37
N LEU A 41 7.42 -0.57 1.26
CA LEU A 41 7.52 -1.99 0.94
C LEU A 41 6.16 -2.65 1.18
N CYS A 42 5.58 -3.19 0.13
CA CYS A 42 4.32 -3.92 0.15
C CYS A 42 4.58 -5.40 -0.07
N THR A 43 4.14 -6.24 0.87
CA THR A 43 4.30 -7.69 0.80
C THR A 43 2.96 -8.39 0.96
N VAL A 44 2.80 -9.48 0.24
CA VAL A 44 1.59 -10.31 0.25
C VAL A 44 1.97 -11.77 0.46
N VAL A 45 1.29 -12.42 1.37
CA VAL A 45 1.43 -13.85 1.62
C VAL A 45 0.04 -14.48 1.71
N GLY A 46 -0.18 -15.57 1.00
CA GLY A 46 -1.41 -16.35 1.05
C GLY A 46 -1.19 -17.75 1.60
N SER A 47 -2.08 -18.20 2.47
CA SER A 47 -2.08 -19.59 2.93
C SER A 47 -2.46 -20.53 1.77
N ARG A 48 -1.76 -21.63 1.65
CA ARG A 48 -2.07 -22.66 0.62
C ARG A 48 -3.25 -23.56 1.00
N SER A 49 -3.67 -23.54 2.27
CA SER A 49 -4.76 -24.38 2.78
C SER A 49 -5.77 -23.53 3.56
N VAL A 50 -7.02 -23.96 3.52
CA VAL A 50 -8.10 -23.38 4.33
C VAL A 50 -8.12 -24.05 5.70
N LYS A 51 -8.28 -23.29 6.76
CA LYS A 51 -8.43 -23.84 8.12
C LYS A 51 -9.78 -24.57 8.22
N PRO A 52 -9.83 -25.74 8.87
CA PRO A 52 -11.10 -26.45 9.09
C PRO A 52 -12.12 -25.55 9.81
N GLY A 53 -13.36 -25.53 9.31
CA GLY A 53 -14.44 -24.70 9.88
C GLY A 53 -14.41 -23.23 9.49
N GLN A 54 -13.56 -22.83 8.56
CA GLN A 54 -13.48 -21.46 8.09
C GLN A 54 -14.66 -21.13 7.16
N ASP A 55 -15.55 -20.25 7.57
CA ASP A 55 -16.76 -19.83 6.86
C ASP A 55 -16.67 -18.43 6.25
N PHE A 56 -15.62 -17.68 6.56
CA PHE A 56 -15.36 -16.32 6.06
C PHE A 56 -13.98 -16.21 5.40
N PHE A 57 -13.77 -15.13 4.64
CA PHE A 57 -12.48 -14.81 4.03
C PHE A 57 -11.59 -14.04 5.02
N PRO A 58 -10.50 -14.64 5.53
CA PRO A 58 -9.59 -14.00 6.46
C PRO A 58 -8.52 -13.17 5.73
N LEU A 59 -8.88 -11.95 5.35
CA LEU A 59 -7.94 -10.96 4.82
C LEU A 59 -7.48 -10.05 5.97
N THR A 60 -6.17 -9.97 6.14
CA THR A 60 -5.52 -9.05 7.09
C THR A 60 -4.69 -8.05 6.32
N VAL A 61 -4.96 -6.76 6.52
CA VAL A 61 -4.19 -5.67 5.94
C VAL A 61 -3.57 -4.86 7.07
N ASN A 62 -2.25 -4.72 7.04
CA ASN A 62 -1.49 -3.92 7.99
C ASN A 62 -0.69 -2.85 7.25
N TYR A 63 -0.87 -1.61 7.67
CA TYR A 63 -0.05 -0.49 7.25
C TYR A 63 0.75 0.00 8.45
N GLN A 64 2.05 0.19 8.29
CA GLN A 64 2.96 0.53 9.38
C GLN A 64 3.89 1.68 8.98
N GLU A 65 3.91 2.72 9.80
CA GLU A 65 4.85 3.83 9.70
C GLU A 65 5.95 3.63 10.76
N LYS A 66 7.17 3.35 10.30
CA LYS A 66 8.30 3.18 11.20
C LYS A 66 8.92 4.53 11.57
N ALA A 67 9.30 4.72 12.83
CA ALA A 67 9.93 5.95 13.29
C ALA A 67 11.19 6.28 12.49
N PHE A 68 11.97 5.26 12.10
CA PHE A 68 13.18 5.45 11.29
C PHE A 68 12.89 6.01 9.89
N ALA A 69 11.69 5.80 9.33
CA ALA A 69 11.31 6.32 8.02
C ALA A 69 11.34 7.86 7.97
N ALA A 70 11.10 8.51 9.11
CA ALA A 70 11.23 9.95 9.29
C ALA A 70 12.54 10.37 9.98
N GLY A 71 13.53 9.47 10.05
CA GLY A 71 14.80 9.73 10.73
C GLY A 71 14.68 9.88 12.24
N LYS A 72 13.62 9.32 12.85
CA LYS A 72 13.35 9.47 14.29
C LYS A 72 13.55 8.15 15.03
N ILE A 73 13.83 8.27 16.34
CA ILE A 73 13.79 7.15 17.27
C ILE A 73 12.40 7.11 17.93
N PRO A 74 11.81 5.90 18.15
CA PRO A 74 10.54 5.80 18.85
C PRO A 74 10.57 6.55 20.19
N GLY A 75 9.49 7.31 20.45
CA GLY A 75 9.34 8.07 21.68
C GLY A 75 8.97 7.20 22.89
N GLY A 76 8.71 7.85 24.02
CA GLY A 76 8.30 7.19 25.24
C GLY A 76 9.44 6.54 26.04
N PHE A 77 9.10 5.96 27.18
CA PHE A 77 10.07 5.38 28.11
C PHE A 77 10.80 4.16 27.51
N PHE A 78 10.08 3.31 26.79
CA PHE A 78 10.65 2.05 26.27
C PHE A 78 11.46 2.19 24.99
N LYS A 79 11.43 3.33 24.32
CA LYS A 79 12.14 3.57 23.03
C LYS A 79 11.86 2.49 21.99
N ARG A 80 10.63 2.02 21.91
CA ARG A 80 10.19 0.96 21.00
C ARG A 80 8.98 1.41 20.20
N GLU A 81 8.79 0.81 19.02
CA GLU A 81 7.55 0.92 18.26
C GLU A 81 6.41 0.35 19.11
N GLY A 82 5.34 1.12 19.24
CA GLY A 82 4.18 0.77 20.02
C GLY A 82 3.10 0.03 19.22
N ARG A 83 1.87 0.12 19.72
CA ARG A 83 0.69 -0.31 18.95
C ARG A 83 0.50 0.59 17.74
N PRO A 84 -0.16 0.10 16.67
CA PRO A 84 -0.51 0.93 15.54
C PRO A 84 -1.25 2.21 15.98
N SER A 85 -0.89 3.33 15.40
CA SER A 85 -1.58 4.59 15.60
C SER A 85 -2.99 4.55 14.99
N GLU A 86 -3.81 5.52 15.34
CA GLU A 86 -5.13 5.67 14.74
C GLU A 86 -5.03 5.86 13.22
N ASN A 87 -4.07 6.68 12.74
CA ASN A 87 -3.82 6.88 11.32
C ASN A 87 -3.42 5.57 10.61
N GLU A 88 -2.50 4.80 11.16
CA GLU A 88 -2.11 3.50 10.61
C GLU A 88 -3.31 2.54 10.51
N THR A 89 -4.19 2.55 11.50
CA THR A 89 -5.41 1.73 11.48
C THR A 89 -6.39 2.20 10.40
N LEU A 90 -6.57 3.51 10.23
CA LEU A 90 -7.43 4.07 9.19
C LEU A 90 -6.90 3.80 7.79
N VAL A 91 -5.61 3.96 7.57
CA VAL A 91 -4.97 3.65 6.27
C VAL A 91 -5.05 2.15 5.97
N SER A 92 -4.85 1.28 6.97
CA SER A 92 -5.04 -0.17 6.78
C SER A 92 -6.45 -0.49 6.30
N ARG A 93 -7.48 0.14 6.87
CA ARG A 93 -8.88 0.00 6.42
C ARG A 93 -9.12 0.61 5.05
N LEU A 94 -8.47 1.73 4.75
CA LEU A 94 -8.56 2.39 3.43
C LEU A 94 -8.02 1.48 2.32
N ILE A 95 -6.98 0.72 2.59
CA ILE A 95 -6.42 -0.28 1.66
C ILE A 95 -7.30 -1.53 1.60
N ASP A 96 -7.79 -2.03 2.74
CA ASP A 96 -8.59 -3.26 2.83
C ASP A 96 -9.91 -3.17 2.05
N ARG A 97 -10.63 -2.06 2.18
CA ARG A 97 -11.99 -1.90 1.62
C ARG A 97 -12.08 -2.06 0.09
N PRO A 98 -11.22 -1.46 -0.74
CA PRO A 98 -11.28 -1.62 -2.17
C PRO A 98 -10.74 -2.98 -2.66
N ILE A 99 -9.82 -3.61 -1.95
CA ILE A 99 -9.24 -4.89 -2.39
C ILE A 99 -10.06 -6.11 -1.99
N ARG A 100 -10.76 -6.07 -0.85
CA ARG A 100 -11.54 -7.21 -0.32
C ARG A 100 -12.60 -7.73 -1.29
N PRO A 101 -13.43 -6.91 -1.95
CA PRO A 101 -14.45 -7.39 -2.86
C PRO A 101 -13.89 -7.94 -4.20
N LEU A 102 -12.60 -7.78 -4.46
CA LEU A 102 -11.93 -8.24 -5.68
C LEU A 102 -11.38 -9.67 -5.57
N PHE A 103 -11.62 -10.34 -4.46
CA PHE A 103 -11.36 -11.78 -4.35
C PHE A 103 -12.61 -12.56 -4.78
N PRO A 104 -12.43 -13.78 -5.38
CA PRO A 104 -13.56 -14.59 -5.83
C PRO A 104 -14.47 -14.99 -4.66
N ASP A 105 -15.76 -15.10 -4.96
CA ASP A 105 -16.71 -15.67 -4.01
C ASP A 105 -16.29 -17.09 -3.62
N GLY A 106 -16.33 -17.38 -2.32
CA GLY A 106 -15.92 -18.67 -1.78
C GLY A 106 -14.42 -18.85 -1.57
N PHE A 107 -13.58 -17.86 -1.91
CA PHE A 107 -12.16 -17.87 -1.55
C PHE A 107 -12.01 -17.68 -0.04
N ARG A 108 -11.38 -18.67 0.65
CA ARG A 108 -11.30 -18.71 2.12
C ARG A 108 -9.88 -18.91 2.65
N ASN A 109 -8.89 -18.91 1.77
CA ASN A 109 -7.50 -18.96 2.19
C ASN A 109 -7.12 -17.66 2.90
N GLU A 110 -6.37 -17.79 3.98
CA GLU A 110 -5.87 -16.61 4.71
C GLU A 110 -4.90 -15.83 3.82
N VAL A 111 -5.14 -14.53 3.70
CA VAL A 111 -4.26 -13.61 2.97
C VAL A 111 -3.81 -12.50 3.91
N GLN A 112 -2.52 -12.26 3.94
CA GLN A 112 -1.91 -11.18 4.71
C GLN A 112 -1.22 -10.20 3.76
N VAL A 113 -1.60 -8.93 3.86
CA VAL A 113 -1.01 -7.82 3.14
C VAL A 113 -0.36 -6.87 4.14
N ILE A 114 0.93 -6.60 3.97
CA ILE A 114 1.66 -5.70 4.86
C ILE A 114 2.31 -4.60 4.02
N ALA A 115 1.99 -3.35 4.33
CA ALA A 115 2.66 -2.18 3.80
C ALA A 115 3.51 -1.53 4.90
N THR A 116 4.81 -1.46 4.69
CA THR A 116 5.76 -0.86 5.64
C THR A 116 6.40 0.37 5.01
N VAL A 117 6.22 1.52 5.62
CA VAL A 117 6.87 2.77 5.19
C VAL A 117 8.34 2.71 5.63
N LEU A 118 9.23 2.71 4.65
CA LEU A 118 10.68 2.64 4.88
C LEU A 118 11.35 4.01 4.85
N SER A 119 10.79 4.95 4.09
CA SER A 119 11.25 6.32 4.00
C SER A 119 10.08 7.25 3.74
N HIS A 120 10.12 8.45 4.30
CA HIS A 120 9.10 9.48 4.12
C HIS A 120 9.76 10.85 3.96
N ASP A 121 9.52 11.50 2.83
CA ASP A 121 10.07 12.82 2.50
C ASP A 121 9.27 14.00 3.10
N LEU A 122 8.16 13.73 3.79
CA LEU A 122 7.21 14.68 4.36
C LEU A 122 6.45 15.55 3.33
N GLU A 123 6.60 15.24 2.05
CA GLU A 123 5.88 15.89 0.94
C GLU A 123 4.87 14.95 0.30
N ASN A 124 5.26 13.69 0.10
CA ASN A 124 4.45 12.67 -0.53
C ASN A 124 3.88 11.73 0.52
N ASP A 125 2.57 11.79 0.73
CA ASP A 125 1.89 10.90 1.69
C ASP A 125 2.04 9.43 1.30
N PRO A 126 2.51 8.58 2.22
CA PRO A 126 2.79 7.18 1.90
C PRO A 126 1.54 6.31 1.75
N ASP A 127 0.35 6.77 2.16
CA ASP A 127 -0.90 6.01 2.12
C ASP A 127 -1.32 5.63 0.68
N MET A 128 -1.27 6.58 -0.26
CA MET A 128 -1.60 6.32 -1.66
C MET A 128 -0.54 5.45 -2.34
N VAL A 129 0.73 5.71 -2.02
CA VAL A 129 1.86 4.87 -2.49
C VAL A 129 1.71 3.44 -1.99
N ALA A 130 1.31 3.25 -0.73
CA ALA A 130 1.02 1.95 -0.13
C ALA A 130 -0.16 1.25 -0.82
N MET A 131 -1.24 1.97 -1.13
CA MET A 131 -2.41 1.41 -1.81
C MET A 131 -2.03 0.85 -3.18
N VAL A 132 -1.34 1.63 -4.00
CA VAL A 132 -0.89 1.19 -5.32
C VAL A 132 0.13 0.04 -5.21
N GLY A 133 1.06 0.13 -4.28
CA GLY A 133 2.05 -0.91 -4.03
C GLY A 133 1.43 -2.24 -3.57
N CYS A 134 0.45 -2.21 -2.66
CA CYS A 134 -0.30 -3.40 -2.22
C CYS A 134 -1.10 -4.02 -3.36
N SER A 135 -1.76 -3.19 -4.17
CA SER A 135 -2.48 -3.65 -5.36
C SER A 135 -1.56 -4.35 -6.35
N ALA A 136 -0.40 -3.76 -6.63
CA ALA A 136 0.61 -4.36 -7.50
C ALA A 136 1.15 -5.68 -6.92
N ALA A 137 1.45 -5.73 -5.62
CA ALA A 137 1.93 -6.94 -4.94
C ALA A 137 0.90 -8.07 -4.98
N LEU A 138 -0.40 -7.77 -4.77
CA LEU A 138 -1.49 -8.74 -4.91
C LEU A 138 -1.59 -9.28 -6.34
N THR A 139 -1.51 -8.42 -7.34
CA THR A 139 -1.57 -8.81 -8.75
C THR A 139 -0.40 -9.74 -9.13
N LEU A 140 0.78 -9.51 -8.56
CA LEU A 140 1.98 -10.33 -8.82
C LEU A 140 2.04 -11.62 -8.00
N SER A 141 1.27 -11.73 -6.92
CA SER A 141 1.36 -12.85 -5.97
C SER A 141 0.86 -14.18 -6.51
N GLY A 142 0.09 -14.18 -7.61
CA GLY A 142 -0.59 -15.38 -8.12
C GLY A 142 -1.81 -15.81 -7.32
N ILE A 143 -2.16 -15.10 -6.25
CA ILE A 143 -3.42 -15.29 -5.52
C ILE A 143 -4.57 -14.83 -6.43
N PRO A 144 -5.73 -15.53 -6.46
CA PRO A 144 -6.86 -15.11 -7.27
C PRO A 144 -7.39 -13.75 -6.79
N PHE A 145 -7.05 -12.73 -7.56
CA PHE A 145 -7.36 -11.33 -7.29
C PHE A 145 -7.77 -10.62 -8.60
N PHE A 146 -8.96 -10.04 -8.64
CA PHE A 146 -9.51 -9.39 -9.83
C PHE A 146 -9.17 -7.89 -9.95
N GLY A 147 -8.02 -7.50 -9.35
CA GLY A 147 -7.46 -6.16 -9.51
C GLY A 147 -6.69 -5.99 -10.82
N PRO A 148 -5.91 -4.92 -10.96
CA PRO A 148 -5.44 -3.99 -9.93
C PRO A 148 -6.42 -2.91 -9.49
N VAL A 149 -6.09 -2.24 -8.38
CA VAL A 149 -6.80 -1.07 -7.85
C VAL A 149 -5.87 0.14 -7.95
N GLY A 150 -6.38 1.27 -8.39
CA GLY A 150 -5.73 2.56 -8.30
C GLY A 150 -6.24 3.36 -7.10
N GLY A 151 -5.49 4.37 -6.70
CA GLY A 151 -5.90 5.29 -5.64
C GLY A 151 -5.37 6.69 -5.91
N ALA A 152 -6.17 7.70 -5.57
CA ALA A 152 -5.77 9.10 -5.65
C ALA A 152 -6.38 9.89 -4.49
N ARG A 153 -5.65 10.89 -4.01
CA ARG A 153 -6.17 11.86 -3.05
C ARG A 153 -6.76 13.04 -3.82
N VAL A 154 -8.02 13.34 -3.59
CA VAL A 154 -8.75 14.44 -4.24
C VAL A 154 -9.10 15.49 -3.21
N GLY A 155 -8.71 16.74 -3.47
CA GLY A 155 -9.10 17.90 -2.69
C GLY A 155 -10.24 18.67 -3.39
N VAL A 156 -11.19 19.16 -2.60
CA VAL A 156 -12.22 20.10 -3.07
C VAL A 156 -11.81 21.49 -2.61
N ARG A 157 -11.75 22.41 -3.56
CA ARG A 157 -11.56 23.84 -3.28
C ARG A 157 -12.84 24.57 -3.67
N ASP A 158 -13.48 25.23 -2.72
CA ASP A 158 -14.56 26.16 -3.03
C ASP A 158 -14.01 27.32 -3.86
N ALA A 159 -14.44 27.42 -5.10
CA ALA A 159 -14.20 28.59 -5.90
C ALA A 159 -15.09 29.70 -5.34
N GLY A 160 -14.54 30.53 -4.44
CA GLY A 160 -15.20 31.77 -4.01
C GLY A 160 -15.64 32.56 -5.25
N ALA A 161 -16.78 33.21 -5.18
CA ALA A 161 -17.36 34.02 -6.26
C ALA A 161 -16.29 34.99 -6.81
N GLY A 162 -15.63 34.62 -7.92
CA GLY A 162 -14.57 35.40 -8.56
C GLY A 162 -13.37 34.63 -9.09
N ALA A 163 -13.13 33.40 -8.68
CA ALA A 163 -12.02 32.59 -9.18
C ALA A 163 -12.44 31.81 -10.44
N ARG A 164 -12.02 32.25 -11.61
CA ARG A 164 -12.12 31.47 -12.83
C ARG A 164 -11.34 30.16 -12.64
N SER A 165 -12.03 29.06 -12.88
CA SER A 165 -11.50 27.72 -12.99
C SER A 165 -10.15 27.71 -13.71
N SER A 166 -9.05 27.50 -13.00
CA SER A 166 -7.87 26.91 -13.60
C SER A 166 -8.17 25.40 -13.68
N ALA A 167 -8.61 25.00 -14.86
CA ALA A 167 -8.94 23.62 -15.16
C ALA A 167 -7.87 22.67 -14.65
N ALA A 168 -8.35 21.54 -14.14
CA ALA A 168 -7.58 20.33 -13.93
C ALA A 168 -6.54 20.16 -15.04
N ARG A 169 -5.29 20.24 -14.67
CA ARG A 169 -4.21 19.82 -15.55
C ARG A 169 -3.80 18.43 -15.11
N ASP A 170 -4.13 17.58 -16.05
CA ASP A 170 -3.53 16.28 -16.32
C ASP A 170 -3.77 15.19 -15.26
N ALA A 171 -4.86 14.45 -15.52
CA ALA A 171 -4.95 13.03 -15.15
C ALA A 171 -4.04 12.19 -16.03
#